data_4f296d6363c91c29399941c9cf1023fc
#
_entry.id   4f296d6363c91c29399941c9cf1023fc
#
_cell.length_a   1.000
_cell.length_b   1.000
_cell.length_c   1.000
_cell.angle_alpha   90.00
_cell.angle_beta   90.00
_cell.angle_gamma   90.00
#
_symmetry.space_group_name_H-M   'P 1'
#
loop_
_entity.id
_entity.type
_entity.pdbx_description
1 polymer ?
#
loop_
_entity_poly.entity_id
_entity_poly.type
_entity_poly.pdbx_seq_one_letter_code
_entity_poly.pdbx_strand_id
1 'polypeptide(L)'
;MDKHPKDNKIKQNKTVLTGDRPTGRLHLGHYVGSIQNRIALQDKIGNGIDNAFYMIADIQALTDNADNPDKVRNNVLEVAMDNMACGLDPKKTTFFIQSGIPEIAELTVLFLNLVTLARLRRNPSVKNEMKQKGFGEDVPAGFLSYPVSQAADILFCGGNVVPVGEDQLPVLEQANEIVDKFNSIYGETFSRIEPVLSNAPRLV
;
A
#
# COMPACT_ATOMS: atom_id res chain seq x y z
N MET A 1 44.28 9.45 18.28
CA MET A 1 43.68 8.11 18.12
C MET A 1 42.21 8.26 18.48
N ASP A 2 41.42 8.77 17.55
CA ASP A 2 39.98 8.99 17.77
C ASP A 2 39.24 7.71 17.44
N LYS A 3 38.60 7.15 18.49
CA LYS A 3 37.69 6.00 18.30
C LYS A 3 36.41 6.50 17.65
N HIS A 4 36.19 6.14 16.39
CA HIS A 4 34.88 6.26 15.74
C HIS A 4 33.80 5.63 16.62
N PRO A 5 32.68 6.30 16.86
CA PRO A 5 31.56 5.67 17.55
C PRO A 5 31.07 4.49 16.70
N LYS A 6 30.89 3.35 17.37
CA LYS A 6 30.30 2.14 16.77
C LYS A 6 28.94 2.48 16.20
N ASP A 7 28.71 2.11 14.95
CA ASP A 7 27.42 2.12 14.27
C ASP A 7 26.36 1.46 15.17
N ASN A 8 25.66 2.26 15.93
CA ASN A 8 24.42 1.85 16.57
C ASN A 8 23.36 1.85 15.45
N LYS A 9 23.31 0.77 14.64
CA LYS A 9 22.18 0.54 13.74
C LYS A 9 20.94 0.48 14.62
N ILE A 10 20.19 1.57 14.66
CA ILE A 10 18.86 1.61 15.27
C ILE A 10 18.09 0.48 14.59
N LYS A 11 17.65 -0.51 15.36
CA LYS A 11 16.83 -1.62 14.86
C LYS A 11 15.59 -0.99 14.25
N GLN A 12 15.50 -0.99 12.93
CA GLN A 12 14.32 -0.46 12.25
C GLN A 12 13.11 -1.31 12.62
N ASN A 13 12.06 -0.69 13.13
CA ASN A 13 10.80 -1.36 13.40
C ASN A 13 10.22 -1.90 12.10
N LYS A 14 9.79 -3.16 12.12
CA LYS A 14 9.08 -3.78 10.99
C LYS A 14 7.59 -3.55 11.13
N THR A 15 7.07 -2.65 10.32
CA THR A 15 5.67 -2.27 10.28
C THR A 15 5.04 -2.76 8.98
N VAL A 16 4.05 -3.64 9.10
CA VAL A 16 3.28 -4.15 7.96
C VAL A 16 2.17 -3.18 7.64
N LEU A 17 2.04 -2.79 6.37
CA LEU A 17 0.80 -2.22 5.83
C LEU A 17 0.23 -3.13 4.75
N THR A 18 -1.06 -3.36 4.82
CA THR A 18 -1.84 -4.03 3.79
C THR A 18 -3.24 -3.42 3.71
N GLY A 19 -3.97 -3.67 2.64
CA GLY A 19 -5.33 -3.15 2.52
C GLY A 19 -6.05 -3.66 1.29
N ASP A 20 -7.35 -3.36 1.23
CA ASP A 20 -8.21 -3.65 0.09
C ASP A 20 -9.03 -2.43 -0.28
N ARG A 21 -9.31 -2.29 -1.57
CA ARG A 21 -10.29 -1.32 -2.08
C ARG A 21 -11.70 -1.88 -1.87
N PRO A 22 -12.63 -1.14 -1.25
CA PRO A 22 -13.99 -1.60 -1.01
C PRO A 22 -14.84 -1.49 -2.28
N THR A 23 -14.52 -2.28 -3.29
CA THR A 23 -15.22 -2.30 -4.59
C THR A 23 -16.19 -3.47 -4.77
N GLY A 24 -16.33 -4.30 -3.76
CA GLY A 24 -17.21 -5.48 -3.71
C GLY A 24 -16.80 -6.43 -2.59
N ARG A 25 -17.59 -7.47 -2.39
CA ARG A 25 -17.25 -8.55 -1.44
C ARG A 25 -15.98 -9.27 -1.85
N LEU A 26 -15.23 -9.73 -0.87
CA LEU A 26 -14.04 -10.54 -1.12
C LEU A 26 -14.44 -11.94 -1.59
N HIS A 27 -13.58 -12.56 -2.35
CA HIS A 27 -13.78 -13.91 -2.88
C HIS A 27 -12.54 -14.77 -2.66
N LEU A 28 -12.62 -16.05 -2.99
CA LEU A 28 -11.54 -17.03 -2.77
C LEU A 28 -10.18 -16.56 -3.31
N GLY A 29 -10.16 -15.83 -4.42
CA GLY A 29 -8.92 -15.26 -4.97
C GLY A 29 -8.24 -14.26 -4.01
N HIS A 30 -9.01 -13.43 -3.31
CA HIS A 30 -8.47 -12.53 -2.28
C HIS A 30 -7.94 -13.33 -1.08
N TYR A 31 -8.65 -14.39 -0.67
CA TYR A 31 -8.23 -15.23 0.44
C TYR A 31 -6.87 -15.86 0.16
N VAL A 32 -6.73 -16.55 -0.96
CA VAL A 32 -5.50 -17.27 -1.32
C VAL A 32 -4.38 -16.29 -1.72
N GLY A 33 -4.72 -15.21 -2.45
CA GLY A 33 -3.74 -14.27 -2.98
C GLY A 33 -3.16 -13.30 -1.94
N SER A 34 -3.94 -12.95 -0.90
CA SER A 34 -3.50 -11.92 0.04
C SER A 34 -3.85 -12.18 1.50
N ILE A 35 -5.09 -12.62 1.84
CA ILE A 35 -5.56 -12.68 3.23
C ILE A 35 -4.75 -13.71 4.05
N GLN A 36 -4.46 -14.88 3.50
CA GLN A 36 -3.62 -15.89 4.17
C GLN A 36 -2.24 -15.32 4.55
N ASN A 37 -1.64 -14.53 3.65
CA ASN A 37 -0.35 -13.91 3.88
C ASN A 37 -0.41 -12.83 4.97
N ARG A 38 -1.51 -12.06 5.01
CA ARG A 38 -1.78 -11.06 6.06
C ARG A 38 -1.87 -11.70 7.44
N ILE A 39 -2.61 -12.81 7.55
CA ILE A 39 -2.75 -13.57 8.80
C ILE A 39 -1.40 -14.11 9.24
N ALA A 40 -0.63 -14.69 8.31
CA ALA A 40 0.71 -15.20 8.62
C ALA A 40 1.69 -14.10 9.09
N LEU A 41 1.54 -12.87 8.59
CA LEU A 41 2.33 -11.71 9.06
C LEU A 41 1.83 -11.20 10.41
N GLN A 42 0.50 -11.13 10.61
CA GLN A 42 -0.11 -10.80 11.90
C GLN A 42 0.38 -11.73 13.02
N ASP A 43 0.51 -13.02 12.76
CA ASP A 43 0.96 -14.01 13.75
C ASP A 43 2.45 -13.87 14.10
N LYS A 44 3.21 -13.08 13.32
CA LYS A 44 4.60 -12.70 13.62
C LYS A 44 4.74 -11.43 14.46
N ILE A 45 3.64 -10.78 14.85
CA ILE A 45 3.71 -9.61 15.73
C ILE A 45 4.32 -10.01 17.07
N GLY A 46 5.31 -9.25 17.51
CA GLY A 46 6.17 -9.56 18.66
C GLY A 46 7.28 -10.58 18.37
N ASN A 47 7.32 -11.16 17.16
CA ASN A 47 8.35 -12.10 16.71
C ASN A 47 8.82 -11.76 15.28
N GLY A 48 9.43 -10.59 15.11
CA GLY A 48 9.97 -10.12 13.84
C GLY A 48 9.10 -9.09 13.11
N ILE A 49 7.85 -8.88 13.52
CA ILE A 49 6.98 -7.76 13.13
C ILE A 49 6.64 -6.99 14.40
N ASP A 50 6.74 -5.67 14.35
CA ASP A 50 6.43 -4.81 15.50
C ASP A 50 4.99 -4.30 15.44
N ASN A 51 4.51 -3.91 14.25
CA ASN A 51 3.15 -3.39 14.05
C ASN A 51 2.54 -3.94 12.75
N ALA A 52 1.22 -4.06 12.73
CA ALA A 52 0.46 -4.36 11.53
C ALA A 52 -0.76 -3.46 11.39
N PHE A 53 -0.93 -2.90 10.21
CA PHE A 53 -2.05 -2.05 9.83
C PHE A 53 -2.80 -2.67 8.66
N TYR A 54 -4.12 -2.61 8.74
CA TYR A 54 -5.00 -2.99 7.64
C TYR A 54 -5.86 -1.79 7.25
N MET A 55 -5.72 -1.35 6.02
CA MET A 55 -6.39 -0.19 5.45
C MET A 55 -7.57 -0.60 4.57
N ILE A 56 -8.70 0.05 4.76
CA ILE A 56 -9.79 0.04 3.80
C ILE A 56 -9.60 1.26 2.90
N ALA A 57 -9.15 1.04 1.67
CA ALA A 57 -8.69 2.06 0.74
C ALA A 57 -9.87 2.67 -0.04
N ASP A 58 -10.75 3.39 0.64
CA ASP A 58 -11.98 3.96 0.08
C ASP A 58 -11.69 5.12 -0.89
N ILE A 59 -10.72 6.00 -0.60
CA ILE A 59 -10.30 7.06 -1.53
C ILE A 59 -9.64 6.44 -2.77
N GLN A 60 -8.78 5.45 -2.58
CA GLN A 60 -8.13 4.74 -3.69
C GLN A 60 -9.17 4.04 -4.58
N ALA A 61 -10.25 3.53 -4.01
CA ALA A 61 -11.34 2.90 -4.77
C ALA A 61 -12.05 3.89 -5.71
N LEU A 62 -12.07 5.18 -5.39
CA LEU A 62 -12.69 6.21 -6.23
C LEU A 62 -11.90 6.53 -7.50
N THR A 63 -10.64 6.12 -7.61
CA THR A 63 -9.82 6.39 -8.82
C THR A 63 -10.40 5.76 -10.09
N ASP A 64 -11.20 4.72 -9.93
CA ASP A 64 -11.90 4.00 -11.02
C ASP A 64 -13.38 3.70 -10.72
N ASN A 65 -13.95 4.28 -9.67
CA ASN A 65 -15.35 4.21 -9.30
C ASN A 65 -15.91 5.58 -8.90
N ALA A 66 -15.39 6.66 -9.48
CA ALA A 66 -15.82 8.03 -9.17
C ALA A 66 -17.28 8.31 -9.52
N ASP A 67 -17.81 7.58 -10.50
CA ASP A 67 -19.20 7.63 -10.96
C ASP A 67 -20.16 6.81 -10.09
N ASN A 68 -19.64 5.98 -9.17
CA ASN A 68 -20.44 5.14 -8.28
C ASN A 68 -19.92 5.13 -6.84
N PRO A 69 -19.94 6.27 -6.14
CA PRO A 69 -19.40 6.38 -4.77
C PRO A 69 -20.19 5.56 -3.74
N ASP A 70 -21.47 5.31 -3.99
CA ASP A 70 -22.30 4.49 -3.09
C ASP A 70 -21.86 3.03 -3.09
N LYS A 71 -21.36 2.51 -4.21
CA LYS A 71 -20.72 1.19 -4.25
C LYS A 71 -19.55 1.11 -3.27
N VAL A 72 -18.68 2.12 -3.27
CA VAL A 72 -17.53 2.18 -2.38
C VAL A 72 -17.99 2.25 -0.92
N ARG A 73 -18.89 3.19 -0.59
CA ARG A 73 -19.42 3.38 0.76
C ARG A 73 -20.05 2.11 1.34
N ASN A 74 -20.88 1.44 0.55
CA ASN A 74 -21.60 0.24 0.99
C ASN A 74 -20.68 -0.97 1.22
N ASN A 75 -19.52 -1.01 0.57
CA ASN A 75 -18.59 -2.12 0.71
C ASN A 75 -17.50 -1.91 1.79
N VAL A 76 -17.42 -0.74 2.41
CA VAL A 76 -16.42 -0.50 3.49
C VAL A 76 -16.58 -1.50 4.63
N LEU A 77 -17.79 -1.66 5.15
CA LEU A 77 -18.05 -2.61 6.24
C LEU A 77 -17.98 -4.06 5.78
N GLU A 78 -18.46 -4.38 4.57
CA GLU A 78 -18.40 -5.74 4.03
C GLU A 78 -16.94 -6.23 3.95
N VAL A 79 -16.05 -5.42 3.39
CA VAL A 79 -14.63 -5.77 3.26
C VAL A 79 -13.93 -5.90 4.62
N ALA A 80 -14.29 -5.05 5.59
CA ALA A 80 -13.78 -5.17 6.95
C ALA A 80 -14.24 -6.49 7.60
N MET A 81 -15.53 -6.80 7.51
CA MET A 81 -16.12 -8.03 8.06
C MET A 81 -15.54 -9.28 7.42
N ASP A 82 -15.38 -9.30 6.10
CA ASP A 82 -14.79 -10.42 5.35
C ASP A 82 -13.36 -10.72 5.84
N ASN A 83 -12.52 -9.70 6.02
CA ASN A 83 -11.16 -9.88 6.53
C ASN A 83 -11.13 -10.40 7.97
N MET A 84 -11.98 -9.86 8.84
CA MET A 84 -12.10 -10.35 10.23
C MET A 84 -12.63 -11.80 10.28
N ALA A 85 -13.63 -12.12 9.46
CA ALA A 85 -14.17 -13.47 9.36
C ALA A 85 -13.13 -14.49 8.86
N CYS A 86 -12.19 -14.05 8.01
CA CYS A 86 -11.07 -14.87 7.55
C CYS A 86 -9.94 -15.02 8.58
N GLY A 87 -9.95 -14.27 9.70
CA GLY A 87 -8.98 -14.43 10.79
C GLY A 87 -8.07 -13.24 11.05
N LEU A 88 -8.28 -12.10 10.37
CA LEU A 88 -7.59 -10.87 10.77
C LEU A 88 -8.18 -10.36 12.10
N ASP A 89 -7.34 -10.34 13.14
CA ASP A 89 -7.74 -10.00 14.50
C ASP A 89 -7.51 -8.51 14.79
N PRO A 90 -8.58 -7.71 15.05
CA PRO A 90 -8.45 -6.29 15.36
C PRO A 90 -7.74 -5.99 16.70
N LYS A 91 -7.48 -7.00 17.53
CA LYS A 91 -6.65 -6.85 18.74
C LYS A 91 -5.15 -6.91 18.42
N LYS A 92 -4.77 -7.46 17.28
CA LYS A 92 -3.39 -7.58 16.80
C LYS A 92 -3.09 -6.58 15.70
N THR A 93 -4.01 -6.43 14.74
CA THR A 93 -3.87 -5.58 13.57
C THR A 93 -4.76 -4.35 13.70
N THR A 94 -4.21 -3.17 13.53
CA THR A 94 -4.98 -1.92 13.54
C THR A 94 -5.73 -1.75 12.23
N PHE A 95 -7.06 -1.74 12.30
CA PHE A 95 -7.93 -1.46 11.15
C PHE A 95 -8.21 0.04 11.06
N PHE A 96 -8.12 0.60 9.86
CA PHE A 96 -8.53 1.98 9.62
C PHE A 96 -9.09 2.17 8.21
N ILE A 97 -9.84 3.27 8.02
CA ILE A 97 -10.37 3.68 6.72
C ILE A 97 -9.47 4.80 6.22
N GLN A 98 -9.04 4.73 4.96
CA GLN A 98 -8.09 5.69 4.36
C GLN A 98 -8.59 7.13 4.48
N SER A 99 -9.88 7.39 4.21
CA SER A 99 -10.47 8.73 4.34
C SER A 99 -10.51 9.27 5.78
N GLY A 100 -10.33 8.42 6.78
CA GLY A 100 -10.23 8.80 8.19
C GLY A 100 -8.88 9.41 8.56
N ILE A 101 -7.88 9.37 7.66
CA ILE A 101 -6.52 9.88 7.88
C ILE A 101 -6.20 10.91 6.78
N PRO A 102 -6.63 12.18 6.93
CA PRO A 102 -6.46 13.21 5.90
C PRO A 102 -4.98 13.50 5.58
N GLU A 103 -4.06 13.23 6.50
CA GLU A 103 -2.61 13.39 6.33
C GLU A 103 -2.05 12.53 5.18
N ILE A 104 -2.71 11.42 4.84
CA ILE A 104 -2.34 10.60 3.67
C ILE A 104 -2.51 11.41 2.38
N ALA A 105 -3.58 12.20 2.27
CA ALA A 105 -3.80 13.07 1.11
C ALA A 105 -2.78 14.21 1.05
N GLU A 106 -2.42 14.80 2.18
CA GLU A 106 -1.35 15.82 2.25
C GLU A 106 -0.02 15.24 1.81
N LEU A 107 0.35 14.07 2.34
CA LEU A 107 1.59 13.39 1.99
C LEU A 107 1.62 13.01 0.50
N THR A 108 0.47 12.59 -0.07
CA THR A 108 0.35 12.33 -1.50
C THR A 108 0.69 13.58 -2.33
N VAL A 109 0.15 14.76 -1.97
CA VAL A 109 0.45 16.01 -2.66
C VAL A 109 1.93 16.35 -2.57
N LEU A 110 2.56 16.17 -1.41
CA LEU A 110 4.00 16.38 -1.24
C LEU A 110 4.81 15.44 -2.13
N PHE A 111 4.47 14.16 -2.18
CA PHE A 111 5.15 13.16 -3.00
C PHE A 111 4.96 13.37 -4.51
N LEU A 112 3.82 13.91 -4.95
CA LEU A 112 3.59 14.25 -6.35
C LEU A 112 4.63 15.25 -6.89
N ASN A 113 5.22 16.09 -6.04
CA ASN A 113 6.30 17.00 -6.42
C ASN A 113 7.64 16.29 -6.66
N LEU A 114 7.75 15.03 -6.24
CA LEU A 114 8.97 14.23 -6.38
C LEU A 114 8.94 13.30 -7.62
N VAL A 115 7.78 13.17 -8.28
CA VAL A 115 7.58 12.22 -9.38
C VAL A 115 7.15 12.96 -10.66
N THR A 116 7.70 12.54 -11.80
CA THR A 116 7.30 13.12 -13.10
C THR A 116 6.15 12.34 -13.73
N LEU A 117 5.30 13.01 -14.51
CA LEU A 117 4.25 12.36 -15.32
C LEU A 117 4.82 11.26 -16.23
N ALA A 118 6.00 11.50 -16.80
CA ALA A 118 6.68 10.52 -17.65
C ALA A 118 7.03 9.24 -16.88
N ARG A 119 7.39 9.35 -15.59
CA ARG A 119 7.69 8.19 -14.75
C ARG A 119 6.42 7.42 -14.42
N LEU A 120 5.33 8.10 -14.09
CA LEU A 120 4.02 7.47 -13.84
C LEU A 120 3.53 6.69 -15.06
N ARG A 121 3.54 7.31 -16.23
CA ARG A 121 3.14 6.67 -17.50
C ARG A 121 4.01 5.47 -17.90
N ARG A 122 5.26 5.39 -17.44
CA ARG A 122 6.17 4.27 -17.73
C ARG A 122 6.05 3.11 -16.75
N ASN A 123 5.35 3.28 -15.61
CA ASN A 123 5.17 2.20 -14.66
C ASN A 123 4.43 1.01 -15.31
N PRO A 124 4.99 -0.22 -15.28
CA PRO A 124 4.38 -1.38 -15.93
C PRO A 124 3.00 -1.73 -15.40
N SER A 125 2.77 -1.64 -14.07
CA SER A 125 1.47 -1.92 -13.47
C SER A 125 0.42 -0.93 -13.96
N VAL A 126 0.73 0.37 -13.95
CA VAL A 126 -0.16 1.44 -14.47
C VAL A 126 -0.51 1.19 -15.93
N LYS A 127 0.49 0.86 -16.78
CA LYS A 127 0.24 0.57 -18.20
C LYS A 127 -0.69 -0.62 -18.41
N ASN A 128 -0.48 -1.69 -17.66
CA ASN A 128 -1.29 -2.89 -17.76
C ASN A 128 -2.73 -2.61 -17.33
N GLU A 129 -2.92 -1.91 -16.21
CA GLU A 129 -4.24 -1.55 -15.71
C GLU A 129 -4.97 -0.56 -16.65
N MET A 130 -4.27 0.45 -17.19
CA MET A 130 -4.82 1.35 -18.21
C MET A 130 -5.37 0.56 -19.41
N LYS A 131 -4.60 -0.42 -19.89
CA LYS A 131 -5.01 -1.28 -21.00
C LYS A 131 -6.23 -2.13 -20.66
N GLN A 132 -6.26 -2.73 -19.47
CA GLN A 132 -7.38 -3.56 -19.01
C GLN A 132 -8.69 -2.76 -18.86
N LYS A 133 -8.55 -1.49 -18.43
CA LYS A 133 -9.71 -0.58 -18.24
C LYS A 133 -10.09 0.18 -19.51
N GLY A 134 -9.36 0.00 -20.61
CA GLY A 134 -9.63 0.70 -21.86
C GLY A 134 -9.32 2.20 -21.82
N PHE A 135 -8.52 2.68 -20.87
CA PHE A 135 -8.07 4.06 -20.83
C PHE A 135 -7.08 4.33 -21.98
N GLY A 136 -7.42 5.34 -22.80
CA GLY A 136 -6.54 5.89 -23.83
C GLY A 136 -5.67 7.04 -23.30
N GLU A 137 -5.62 8.13 -24.06
CA GLU A 137 -4.94 9.36 -23.63
C GLU A 137 -5.69 10.10 -22.52
N ASP A 138 -7.03 9.94 -22.47
CA ASP A 138 -7.94 10.55 -21.50
C ASP A 138 -8.00 9.78 -20.18
N VAL A 139 -6.83 9.43 -19.63
CA VAL A 139 -6.75 8.77 -18.34
C VAL A 139 -7.00 9.77 -17.20
N PRO A 140 -7.86 9.44 -16.21
CA PRO A 140 -8.07 10.32 -15.06
C PRO A 140 -6.76 10.57 -14.29
N ALA A 141 -6.52 11.82 -13.87
CA ALA A 141 -5.31 12.18 -13.13
C ALA A 141 -5.15 11.36 -11.84
N GLY A 142 -6.25 11.12 -11.12
CA GLY A 142 -6.26 10.29 -9.92
C GLY A 142 -5.82 8.86 -10.21
N PHE A 143 -6.29 8.29 -11.33
CA PHE A 143 -5.87 6.95 -11.76
C PHE A 143 -4.36 6.93 -12.11
N LEU A 144 -3.87 7.93 -12.86
CA LEU A 144 -2.46 7.97 -13.22
C LEU A 144 -1.54 8.14 -12.01
N SER A 145 -2.00 8.83 -10.97
CA SER A 145 -1.21 9.16 -9.78
C SER A 145 -1.34 8.15 -8.63
N TYR A 146 -2.17 7.09 -8.75
CA TYR A 146 -2.37 6.14 -7.67
C TYR A 146 -1.09 5.53 -7.09
N PRO A 147 0.01 5.29 -7.85
CA PRO A 147 1.23 4.76 -7.24
C PRO A 147 1.88 5.72 -6.23
N VAL A 148 1.64 7.02 -6.39
CA VAL A 148 2.13 8.04 -5.45
C VAL A 148 1.28 8.06 -4.19
N SER A 149 -0.06 7.98 -4.33
CA SER A 149 -0.94 7.86 -3.17
C SER A 149 -0.71 6.55 -2.41
N GLN A 150 -0.44 5.45 -3.11
CA GLN A 150 -0.09 4.18 -2.48
C GLN A 150 1.24 4.26 -1.70
N ALA A 151 2.21 5.02 -2.19
CA ALA A 151 3.42 5.29 -1.42
C ALA A 151 3.11 6.07 -0.13
N ALA A 152 2.21 7.06 -0.19
CA ALA A 152 1.75 7.80 0.98
C ALA A 152 1.00 6.89 1.97
N ASP A 153 0.13 6.00 1.47
CA ASP A 153 -0.58 5.00 2.28
C ASP A 153 0.38 4.12 3.08
N ILE A 154 1.51 3.76 2.51
CA ILE A 154 2.49 2.91 3.18
C ILE A 154 3.32 3.72 4.18
N LEU A 155 3.78 4.89 3.78
CA LEU A 155 4.80 5.63 4.51
C LEU A 155 4.24 6.47 5.68
N PHE A 156 2.94 6.85 5.68
CA PHE A 156 2.37 7.67 6.75
C PHE A 156 2.44 6.99 8.12
N CYS A 157 2.32 5.67 8.18
CA CYS A 157 2.39 4.88 9.41
C CYS A 157 3.78 4.27 9.65
N GLY A 158 4.81 4.67 8.87
CA GLY A 158 6.13 4.05 8.91
C GLY A 158 6.16 2.62 8.36
N GLY A 159 5.21 2.28 7.48
CA GLY A 159 5.14 0.97 6.84
C GLY A 159 6.39 0.69 5.99
N ASN A 160 6.99 -0.47 6.20
CA ASN A 160 8.17 -0.91 5.46
C ASN A 160 8.13 -2.39 5.06
N VAL A 161 7.05 -3.09 5.39
CA VAL A 161 6.78 -4.47 4.96
C VAL A 161 5.41 -4.53 4.31
N VAL A 162 5.33 -4.89 3.04
CA VAL A 162 4.07 -4.86 2.28
C VAL A 162 3.84 -6.20 1.57
N PRO A 163 2.82 -6.97 1.98
CA PRO A 163 2.43 -8.18 1.27
C PRO A 163 1.76 -7.82 -0.06
N VAL A 164 2.33 -8.29 -1.16
CA VAL A 164 1.86 -7.98 -2.53
C VAL A 164 1.97 -9.17 -3.47
N GLY A 165 1.20 -9.13 -4.56
CA GLY A 165 1.42 -9.95 -5.74
C GLY A 165 2.58 -9.39 -6.60
N GLU A 166 3.10 -10.22 -7.49
CA GLU A 166 4.22 -9.85 -8.39
C GLU A 166 3.90 -8.63 -9.29
N ASP A 167 2.63 -8.48 -9.67
CA ASP A 167 2.13 -7.38 -10.50
C ASP A 167 2.25 -6.01 -9.82
N GLN A 168 2.34 -5.97 -8.49
CA GLN A 168 2.50 -4.75 -7.68
C GLN A 168 3.96 -4.36 -7.41
N LEU A 169 4.93 -5.21 -7.73
CA LEU A 169 6.35 -4.89 -7.53
C LEU A 169 6.79 -3.58 -8.18
N PRO A 170 6.35 -3.23 -9.43
CA PRO A 170 6.72 -1.96 -10.05
C PRO A 170 6.17 -0.73 -9.32
N VAL A 171 5.05 -0.88 -8.58
CA VAL A 171 4.49 0.20 -7.75
C VAL A 171 5.33 0.39 -6.50
N LEU A 172 5.75 -0.69 -5.85
CA LEU A 172 6.63 -0.61 -4.68
C LEU A 172 8.04 -0.11 -5.04
N GLU A 173 8.56 -0.46 -6.23
CA GLU A 173 9.79 0.15 -6.74
C GLU A 173 9.65 1.67 -6.86
N GLN A 174 8.55 2.14 -7.42
CA GLN A 174 8.29 3.58 -7.54
C GLN A 174 8.13 4.25 -6.17
N ALA A 175 7.51 3.58 -5.20
CA ALA A 175 7.44 4.06 -3.82
C ALA A 175 8.85 4.18 -3.20
N ASN A 176 9.73 3.22 -3.44
CA ASN A 176 11.12 3.27 -3.00
C ASN A 176 11.93 4.38 -3.69
N GLU A 177 11.66 4.70 -4.96
CA GLU A 177 12.25 5.87 -5.63
C GLU A 177 11.84 7.18 -4.94
N ILE A 178 10.57 7.25 -4.46
CA ILE A 178 10.08 8.40 -3.68
C ILE A 178 10.82 8.48 -2.34
N VAL A 179 10.96 7.36 -1.63
CA VAL A 179 11.73 7.29 -0.37
C VAL A 179 13.15 7.80 -0.56
N ASP A 180 13.86 7.27 -1.55
CA ASP A 180 15.25 7.65 -1.82
C ASP A 180 15.37 9.15 -2.13
N LYS A 181 14.47 9.67 -2.98
CA LYS A 181 14.47 11.08 -3.35
C LYS A 181 14.10 11.99 -2.19
N PHE A 182 13.12 11.61 -1.39
CA PHE A 182 12.71 12.35 -0.20
C PHE A 182 13.87 12.42 0.80
N ASN A 183 14.43 11.27 1.13
CA ASN A 183 15.54 11.20 2.09
C ASN A 183 16.78 11.97 1.61
N SER A 184 17.05 11.99 0.32
CA SER A 184 18.19 12.75 -0.24
C SER A 184 18.01 14.27 -0.12
N ILE A 185 16.77 14.77 -0.12
CA ILE A 185 16.46 16.20 -0.06
C ILE A 185 16.27 16.69 1.38
N TYR A 186 15.53 15.90 2.18
CA TYR A 186 15.04 16.33 3.50
C TYR A 186 15.72 15.61 4.68
N GLY A 187 16.65 14.66 4.41
CA GLY A 187 17.27 13.82 5.42
C GLY A 187 16.56 12.49 5.62
N GLU A 188 17.23 11.53 6.25
CA GLU A 188 16.69 10.18 6.48
C GLU A 188 15.41 10.23 7.34
N THR A 189 14.27 9.98 6.70
CA THR A 189 12.94 10.04 7.31
C THR A 189 12.19 8.74 7.13
N PHE A 190 12.16 8.20 5.90
CA PHE A 190 11.43 6.99 5.56
C PHE A 190 12.38 5.81 5.33
N SER A 191 11.93 4.63 5.75
CA SER A 191 12.60 3.36 5.43
C SER A 191 12.18 2.86 4.06
N ARG A 192 13.08 2.17 3.34
CA ARG A 192 12.71 1.47 2.11
C ARG A 192 11.70 0.35 2.42
N ILE A 193 10.81 0.13 1.48
CA ILE A 193 9.71 -0.84 1.56
C ILE A 193 10.21 -2.19 1.05
N GLU A 194 10.00 -3.24 1.85
CA GLU A 194 10.28 -4.63 1.51
C GLU A 194 8.99 -5.33 1.05
N PRO A 195 8.90 -5.83 -0.20
CA PRO A 195 7.77 -6.63 -0.63
C PRO A 195 7.81 -8.03 0.00
N VAL A 196 6.65 -8.53 0.42
CA VAL A 196 6.47 -9.93 0.83
C VAL A 196 5.54 -10.60 -0.18
N LEU A 197 6.10 -11.45 -1.03
CA LEU A 197 5.33 -12.14 -2.05
C LEU A 197 4.47 -13.26 -1.44
N SER A 198 3.28 -13.44 -2.00
CA SER A 198 2.43 -14.57 -1.69
C SER A 198 3.06 -15.87 -2.21
N ASN A 199 2.99 -16.94 -1.43
CA ASN A 199 3.40 -18.28 -1.86
C ASN A 199 2.40 -18.93 -2.81
N ALA A 200 1.24 -18.33 -3.04
CA ALA A 200 0.22 -18.85 -3.92
C ALA A 200 0.57 -18.51 -5.39
N PRO A 201 0.55 -19.50 -6.29
CA PRO A 201 0.68 -19.21 -7.71
C PRO A 201 -0.50 -18.35 -8.16
N ARG A 202 -0.27 -17.50 -9.15
CA ARG A 202 -1.32 -16.67 -9.78
C ARG A 202 -2.46 -17.59 -10.18
N LEU A 203 -3.64 -17.39 -9.61
CA LEU A 203 -4.85 -18.05 -10.06
C LEU A 203 -5.17 -17.53 -11.47
N VAL A 204 -5.16 -18.41 -12.44
CA VAL A 204 -5.44 -18.12 -13.86
C VAL A 204 -6.95 -18.18 -14.07
#